data_f24e7299ce3390a8868a896c2178d4a3
#
_entry.id   f24e7299ce3390a8868a896c2178d4a3
#
_cell.length_a   1.000
_cell.length_b   1.000
_cell.length_c   1.000
_cell.angle_alpha   90.00
_cell.angle_beta   90.00
_cell.angle_gamma   90.00
#
_symmetry.space_group_name_H-M   'P 1'
#
loop_
_entity.id
_entity.type
_entity.pdbx_description
1 polymer ?
#
loop_
_entity_poly.entity_id
_entity_poly.type
_entity_poly.pdbx_seq_one_letter_code
_entity_poly.pdbx_strand_id
1 'polypeptide(L)'
;MTCTNLPPRTGQQFSISHGDYHAVVTELGATLRKLTYQGEDIIVSPGPDDMVTCCHGQLLIPFPNRIENGEYTFEGKTYTLPIDEHERHNAIHGYGKRAFWKLVSLKEDAVTLS
;
A
#
# COMPACT_ATOMS: atom_id res chain seq x y z
N MET A 1 -0.45 6.46 -31.32
CA MET A 1 -0.18 5.98 -30.79
C MET A 1 -0.16 5.74 -29.54
N THR A 2 0.11 5.11 -29.18
CA THR A 2 -0.35 5.10 -27.86
C THR A 2 0.40 4.14 -27.03
N CYS A 3 0.67 4.47 -25.79
CA CYS A 3 1.38 3.65 -24.85
C CYS A 3 0.43 2.87 -23.97
N THR A 4 -0.62 2.38 -24.55
CA THR A 4 -1.71 1.81 -23.78
C THR A 4 -1.37 0.50 -23.10
N ASN A 5 -0.27 -0.15 -23.46
CA ASN A 5 0.07 -1.46 -22.92
C ASN A 5 0.97 -1.41 -21.67
N LEU A 6 1.27 -0.23 -21.20
CA LEU A 6 2.07 -0.10 -19.98
C LEU A 6 1.22 -0.43 -18.77
N PRO A 7 1.75 -1.21 -17.82
CA PRO A 7 0.99 -1.47 -16.58
C PRO A 7 0.84 -0.21 -15.75
N PRO A 8 -0.18 -0.14 -14.90
CA PRO A 8 -0.31 0.97 -13.95
C PRO A 8 0.90 1.07 -13.03
N ARG A 9 1.18 2.27 -12.55
CA ARG A 9 2.29 2.48 -11.61
C ARG A 9 2.15 1.66 -10.34
N THR A 10 0.91 1.41 -9.90
CA THR A 10 0.65 0.62 -8.70
C THR A 10 0.62 -0.88 -8.98
N GLY A 11 0.94 -1.30 -10.20
CA GLY A 11 0.98 -2.70 -10.56
C GLY A 11 -0.38 -3.27 -10.86
N GLN A 12 -0.53 -4.57 -10.68
CA GLN A 12 -1.80 -5.23 -10.92
C GLN A 12 -2.87 -4.74 -9.96
N GLN A 13 -4.09 -4.71 -10.45
CA GLN A 13 -5.26 -4.24 -9.70
C GLN A 13 -6.16 -5.45 -9.43
N PHE A 14 -6.44 -5.71 -8.16
CA PHE A 14 -7.27 -6.85 -7.75
C PHE A 14 -8.61 -6.34 -7.25
N SER A 15 -9.67 -6.71 -7.94
CA SER A 15 -11.03 -6.28 -7.59
C SER A 15 -11.75 -7.35 -6.81
N ILE A 16 -12.36 -6.96 -5.70
CA ILE A 16 -13.21 -7.83 -4.90
C ILE A 16 -14.53 -7.13 -4.63
N SER A 17 -15.57 -7.90 -4.35
CA SER A 17 -16.88 -7.34 -4.08
C SER A 17 -17.70 -8.26 -3.19
N HIS A 18 -18.61 -7.65 -2.43
CA HIS A 18 -19.60 -8.37 -1.65
C HIS A 18 -20.83 -7.48 -1.49
N GLY A 19 -21.97 -7.94 -2.00
CA GLY A 19 -23.17 -7.12 -2.03
C GLY A 19 -22.94 -5.84 -2.82
N ASP A 20 -23.24 -4.71 -2.21
CA ASP A 20 -23.05 -3.40 -2.83
C ASP A 20 -21.66 -2.80 -2.60
N TYR A 21 -20.78 -3.54 -1.93
CA TYR A 21 -19.42 -3.10 -1.69
C TYR A 21 -18.48 -3.58 -2.79
N HIS A 22 -17.63 -2.69 -3.25
CA HIS A 22 -16.57 -3.00 -4.21
C HIS A 22 -15.27 -2.41 -3.71
N ALA A 23 -14.20 -3.17 -3.87
CA ALA A 23 -12.87 -2.70 -3.47
C ALA A 23 -11.83 -3.08 -4.51
N VAL A 24 -10.78 -2.27 -4.60
CA VAL A 24 -9.61 -2.57 -5.42
C VAL A 24 -8.37 -2.49 -4.56
N VAL A 25 -7.58 -3.57 -4.58
CA VAL A 25 -6.29 -3.66 -3.89
C VAL A 25 -5.20 -3.69 -4.94
N THR A 26 -4.10 -2.98 -4.71
CA THR A 26 -3.00 -2.90 -5.68
C THR A 26 -1.86 -3.82 -5.30
N GLU A 27 -1.11 -4.23 -6.32
CA GLU A 27 0.11 -5.03 -6.13
C GLU A 27 1.16 -4.23 -5.34
N LEU A 28 1.30 -2.96 -5.65
CA LEU A 28 2.23 -2.10 -4.91
C LEU A 28 1.65 -1.80 -3.53
N GLY A 29 2.36 -2.26 -2.50
CA GLY A 29 2.01 -1.98 -1.12
C GLY A 29 0.79 -2.71 -0.60
N ALA A 30 0.19 -3.61 -1.37
CA ALA A 30 -1.09 -4.24 -1.03
C ALA A 30 -2.09 -3.18 -0.57
N THR A 31 -2.13 -2.07 -1.30
CA THR A 31 -2.87 -0.86 -0.92
C THR A 31 -4.34 -1.00 -1.24
N LEU A 32 -5.20 -0.64 -0.29
CA LEU A 32 -6.63 -0.51 -0.55
C LEU A 32 -6.84 0.81 -1.30
N ARG A 33 -6.81 0.74 -2.65
CA ARG A 33 -6.89 1.93 -3.49
C ARG A 33 -8.30 2.48 -3.60
N LYS A 34 -9.28 1.60 -3.61
CA LYS A 34 -10.67 2.00 -3.83
C LYS A 34 -11.60 1.17 -2.95
N LEU A 35 -12.59 1.82 -2.37
CA LEU A 35 -13.66 1.14 -1.66
C LEU A 35 -14.94 1.95 -1.89
N THR A 36 -15.93 1.31 -2.48
CA THR A 36 -17.22 1.96 -2.78
C THR A 36 -18.37 1.20 -2.15
N TYR A 37 -19.43 1.93 -1.88
CA TYR A 37 -20.71 1.37 -1.48
C TYR A 37 -21.78 1.97 -2.38
N GLN A 38 -22.51 1.11 -3.08
CA GLN A 38 -23.54 1.51 -4.06
C GLN A 38 -23.00 2.55 -5.07
N GLY A 39 -21.74 2.34 -5.50
CA GLY A 39 -21.11 3.21 -6.50
C GLY A 39 -20.48 4.48 -5.95
N GLU A 40 -20.61 4.76 -4.68
CA GLU A 40 -20.03 5.95 -4.07
C GLU A 40 -18.77 5.62 -3.29
N ASP A 41 -17.75 6.48 -3.42
CA ASP A 41 -16.49 6.28 -2.69
C ASP A 41 -16.69 6.42 -1.19
N ILE A 42 -16.19 5.41 -0.44
CA ILE A 42 -16.16 5.46 1.02
C ILE A 42 -14.82 6.03 1.49
N ILE A 43 -13.77 5.80 0.71
CA ILE A 43 -12.42 6.31 1.00
C ILE A 43 -11.98 7.20 -0.16
N VAL A 44 -10.94 7.99 0.07
CA VAL A 44 -10.31 8.74 -1.03
C VAL A 44 -9.68 7.72 -1.97
N SER A 45 -10.07 7.74 -3.23
CA SER A 45 -9.70 6.73 -4.22
C SER A 45 -8.83 7.33 -5.32
N PRO A 46 -7.50 7.28 -5.20
CA PRO A 46 -6.64 7.71 -6.29
C PRO A 46 -6.76 6.75 -7.47
N GLY A 47 -6.39 7.22 -8.66
CA GLY A 47 -6.37 6.38 -9.84
C GLY A 47 -5.26 5.34 -9.78
N PRO A 48 -5.28 4.33 -10.68
CA PRO A 48 -4.28 3.26 -10.66
C PRO A 48 -2.86 3.74 -10.95
N ASP A 49 -2.71 4.87 -11.64
CA ASP A 49 -1.40 5.45 -11.94
C ASP A 49 -1.01 6.54 -10.96
N ASP A 50 -1.88 6.89 -10.04
CA ASP A 50 -1.62 7.95 -9.07
C ASP A 50 -0.85 7.41 -7.88
N MET A 51 0.14 8.17 -7.43
CA MET A 51 0.84 7.83 -6.21
C MET A 51 -0.03 8.21 -5.01
N VAL A 52 -0.03 7.32 -4.02
CA VAL A 52 -0.81 7.56 -2.81
C VAL A 52 -0.15 8.69 -2.01
N THR A 53 -0.98 9.62 -1.55
CA THR A 53 -0.55 10.68 -0.65
C THR A 53 -1.07 10.41 0.76
N CYS A 54 -0.34 10.88 1.76
CA CYS A 54 -0.75 10.74 3.17
C CYS A 54 -1.07 9.30 3.58
N CYS A 55 -0.44 8.34 2.92
CA CYS A 55 -0.59 6.91 3.22
C CYS A 55 -2.04 6.39 3.14
N HIS A 56 -2.89 7.02 2.33
CA HIS A 56 -4.28 6.59 2.16
C HIS A 56 -4.36 5.13 1.71
N GLY A 57 -4.96 4.28 2.55
CA GLY A 57 -5.17 2.87 2.23
C GLY A 57 -3.92 2.00 2.24
N GLN A 58 -2.76 2.56 2.54
CA GLN A 58 -1.50 1.81 2.57
C GLN A 58 -1.33 1.03 3.87
N LEU A 59 -0.59 -0.08 3.76
CA LEU A 59 -0.23 -0.88 4.93
C LEU A 59 1.02 -0.30 5.60
N LEU A 60 0.96 -0.15 6.89
CA LEU A 60 2.05 0.40 7.68
C LEU A 60 2.77 -0.73 8.40
N ILE A 61 3.53 -1.52 7.65
CA ILE A 61 4.21 -2.72 8.13
C ILE A 61 5.71 -2.63 7.85
N PRO A 62 6.54 -3.17 8.73
CA PRO A 62 6.21 -3.89 9.96
C PRO A 62 5.87 -3.02 11.16
N PHE A 63 5.90 -1.71 11.01
CA PHE A 63 5.58 -0.80 12.12
C PHE A 63 4.87 0.45 11.60
N PRO A 64 3.95 1.04 12.36
CA PRO A 64 3.41 2.35 12.06
C PRO A 64 4.26 3.43 12.70
N ASN A 65 4.11 4.68 12.20
CA ASN A 65 4.74 5.86 12.78
C ASN A 65 6.26 5.88 12.63
N ARG A 66 6.96 6.66 13.42
CA ARG A 66 8.36 7.03 13.21
C ARG A 66 9.31 6.29 14.11
N ILE A 67 10.51 6.01 13.56
CA ILE A 67 11.66 5.55 14.34
C ILE A 67 12.74 6.59 14.16
N GLU A 68 13.11 7.23 15.25
CA GLU A 68 14.08 8.33 15.27
C GLU A 68 15.42 7.88 14.69
N ASN A 69 15.92 8.67 13.74
CA ASN A 69 17.18 8.39 13.04
C ASN A 69 17.21 7.02 12.33
N GLY A 70 16.07 6.35 12.24
CA GLY A 70 16.02 5.02 11.64
C GLY A 70 16.79 3.96 12.41
N GLU A 71 17.04 4.17 13.71
CA GLU A 71 17.80 3.22 14.52
C GLU A 71 17.00 2.76 15.72
N TYR A 72 17.12 1.46 16.02
CA TYR A 72 16.57 0.92 17.27
C TYR A 72 17.45 -0.21 17.77
N THR A 73 17.41 -0.46 19.07
CA THR A 73 18.18 -1.52 19.71
C THR A 73 17.24 -2.55 20.29
N PHE A 74 17.51 -3.80 19.98
CA PHE A 74 16.71 -4.91 20.49
C PHE A 74 17.64 -6.05 20.87
N GLU A 75 17.51 -6.53 22.10
CA GLU A 75 18.34 -7.60 22.66
C GLU A 75 19.84 -7.33 22.51
N GLY A 76 20.23 -6.09 22.77
CA GLY A 76 21.65 -5.69 22.74
C GLY A 76 22.21 -5.45 21.35
N LYS A 77 21.41 -5.60 20.30
CA LYS A 77 21.86 -5.36 18.92
C LYS A 77 21.14 -4.15 18.34
N THR A 78 21.90 -3.29 17.67
CA THR A 78 21.36 -2.10 17.02
C THR A 78 21.04 -2.41 15.55
N TYR A 79 19.84 -2.04 15.14
CA TYR A 79 19.35 -2.21 13.77
C TYR A 79 19.15 -0.85 13.15
N THR A 80 19.44 -0.75 11.85
CA THR A 80 19.23 0.48 11.09
C THR A 80 18.20 0.24 10.00
N LEU A 81 17.40 1.28 9.74
CA LEU A 81 16.33 1.26 8.73
C LEU A 81 16.56 2.40 7.75
N PRO A 82 16.10 2.25 6.51
CA PRO A 82 16.18 3.37 5.56
C PRO A 82 15.45 4.60 6.08
N ILE A 83 16.05 5.76 5.85
CA ILE A 83 15.43 7.05 6.17
C ILE A 83 14.51 7.43 5.02
N ASP A 84 13.22 7.45 5.29
CA ASP A 84 12.23 7.80 4.27
C ASP A 84 11.44 9.07 4.61
N GLU A 85 11.61 9.60 5.80
CA GLU A 85 11.17 10.95 6.15
C GLU A 85 12.42 11.83 6.25
N HIS A 86 12.91 12.31 5.11
CA HIS A 86 14.20 12.96 5.01
C HIS A 86 14.27 14.28 5.77
N GLU A 87 13.21 15.05 5.78
CA GLU A 87 13.18 16.37 6.42
C GLU A 87 13.30 16.29 7.94
N ARG A 88 13.00 15.13 8.54
CA ARG A 88 13.11 14.92 9.98
C ARG A 88 14.09 13.82 10.35
N HIS A 89 14.71 13.21 9.35
CA HIS A 89 15.68 12.14 9.51
C HIS A 89 15.13 10.93 10.28
N ASN A 90 13.95 10.47 9.89
CA ASN A 90 13.30 9.31 10.52
C ASN A 90 12.99 8.23 9.49
N ALA A 91 12.91 6.99 9.97
CA ALA A 91 12.18 5.94 9.27
C ALA A 91 10.70 6.06 9.65
N ILE A 92 9.79 5.88 8.70
CA ILE A 92 8.37 6.06 8.95
C ILE A 92 7.54 4.97 8.28
N HIS A 93 6.61 4.40 9.04
CA HIS A 93 5.57 3.48 8.56
C HIS A 93 6.06 2.21 7.88
N GLY A 94 7.27 1.78 8.21
CA GLY A 94 7.79 0.54 7.64
C GLY A 94 8.08 0.64 6.15
N TYR A 95 8.10 -0.50 5.47
CA TYR A 95 8.44 -0.56 4.05
C TYR A 95 7.45 -1.37 3.21
N GLY A 96 6.42 -1.93 3.81
CA GLY A 96 5.42 -2.71 3.07
C GLY A 96 4.71 -1.92 1.99
N LYS A 97 4.50 -0.63 2.22
CA LYS A 97 3.81 0.26 1.28
C LYS A 97 4.59 0.49 -0.02
N ARG A 98 5.90 0.19 -0.03
CA ARG A 98 6.75 0.37 -1.22
C ARG A 98 7.12 -0.94 -1.88
N ALA A 99 6.70 -2.06 -1.32
CA ALA A 99 6.98 -3.36 -1.88
C ALA A 99 5.90 -3.78 -2.86
N PHE A 100 6.28 -4.57 -3.86
CA PHE A 100 5.31 -5.25 -4.71
C PHE A 100 4.97 -6.57 -4.06
N TRP A 101 3.72 -6.70 -3.66
CA TRP A 101 3.22 -7.89 -2.98
C TRP A 101 2.78 -8.93 -4.00
N LYS A 102 2.94 -10.18 -3.64
CA LYS A 102 2.64 -11.30 -4.54
C LYS A 102 1.24 -11.81 -4.28
N LEU A 103 0.47 -12.00 -5.35
CA LEU A 103 -0.87 -12.56 -5.24
C LEU A 103 -0.80 -14.02 -4.81
N VAL A 104 -1.45 -14.34 -3.72
CA VAL A 104 -1.58 -15.72 -3.22
C VAL A 104 -2.90 -16.32 -3.65
N SER A 105 -3.99 -15.58 -3.45
CA SER A 105 -5.32 -16.04 -3.89
C SER A 105 -6.23 -14.85 -4.14
N LEU A 106 -7.13 -15.02 -5.09
CA LEU A 106 -8.15 -14.02 -5.42
C LEU A 106 -9.49 -14.72 -5.53
N LYS A 107 -10.43 -14.30 -4.70
CA LYS A 107 -11.80 -14.78 -4.71
C LYS A 107 -12.72 -13.60 -5.00
N GLU A 108 -14.01 -13.86 -5.14
CA GLU A 108 -14.98 -12.79 -5.40
C GLU A 108 -14.96 -11.71 -4.33
N ASP A 109 -14.84 -12.09 -3.07
CA ASP A 109 -14.93 -11.20 -1.92
C ASP A 109 -13.68 -11.15 -1.07
N ALA A 110 -12.57 -11.70 -1.55
CA ALA A 110 -11.33 -11.74 -0.77
C ALA A 110 -10.11 -11.79 -1.68
N VAL A 111 -9.04 -11.12 -1.27
CA VAL A 111 -7.74 -11.21 -1.93
C VAL A 111 -6.67 -11.38 -0.86
N THR A 112 -5.72 -12.28 -1.13
CA THR A 112 -4.60 -12.54 -0.25
C THR A 112 -3.30 -12.24 -1.00
N LEU A 113 -2.47 -11.44 -0.39
CA LEU A 113 -1.15 -11.06 -0.93
C LEU A 113 -0.07 -11.37 0.10
N SER A 114 1.13 -11.63 -0.38
CA SER A 114 2.27 -11.87 0.50
C SER A 114 3.53 -11.14 0.03
#